data_283c99cf9febad53869bdb87634d547c
#
_entry.id   283c99cf9febad53869bdb87634d547c
#
_cell.length_a   1.000
_cell.length_b   1.000
_cell.length_c   1.000
_cell.angle_alpha   90.00
_cell.angle_beta   90.00
_cell.angle_gamma   90.00
#
_symmetry.space_group_name_H-M   'P 1'
#
loop_
_entity.id
_entity.type
_entity.pdbx_description
1 polymer ?
#
loop_
_entity_poly.entity_id
_entity_poly.type
_entity_poly.pdbx_seq_one_letter_code
_entity_poly.pdbx_strand_id
1 'polypeptide(L)'
;MCNIGAKEAKGDYYLFLNDDIEIINEEWLERMVGHAELEHVGAVGAKLLYPNSKKIQHIGVINIANGPVHAFIGYNDDNIYYFGRNKIDYNWLVVTAACMLVNAAKFNKVNGFNEDMPVAYNDVELCFRLVEAGYYNVVRNDVILYHHESVSRGNDLKSEKKFKRLMAEQKHLYKLHPYFKNKDPFYSSNLTQHAPDFSYNMMKENIGKCVVEECTKEFDICRKVVNAIDNIYVGNKCIIEGWGFYNEKPYNGNIQLLLKSDNKSYLITTRKIFRSDLAIHFKRKPGAELSGFICEFDKIDAGKYQIYVCCNGKATKTKRHIIINK
;
A
#
# COMPACT_ATOMS: atom_id res chain seq x y z
N MET A 1 -8.18 -22.59 16.25
CA MET A 1 -7.00 -23.01 17.04
C MET A 1 -6.62 -21.97 18.10
N CYS A 2 -6.29 -20.73 17.73
CA CYS A 2 -5.88 -19.69 18.70
C CYS A 2 -6.87 -19.43 19.83
N ASN A 3 -8.17 -19.38 19.57
CA ASN A 3 -9.20 -19.24 20.62
C ASN A 3 -9.26 -20.43 21.58
N ILE A 4 -9.00 -21.64 21.08
CA ILE A 4 -8.93 -22.85 21.93
C ILE A 4 -7.73 -22.72 22.87
N GLY A 5 -6.56 -22.39 22.34
CA GLY A 5 -5.37 -22.17 23.17
C GLY A 5 -5.56 -21.08 24.22
N ALA A 6 -6.20 -19.96 23.84
CA ALA A 6 -6.49 -18.87 24.77
C ALA A 6 -7.47 -19.29 25.91
N LYS A 7 -8.43 -20.18 25.63
CA LYS A 7 -9.32 -20.73 26.69
C LYS A 7 -8.61 -21.62 27.69
N GLU A 8 -7.58 -22.34 27.26
CA GLU A 8 -6.78 -23.23 28.12
C GLU A 8 -5.68 -22.47 28.88
N ALA A 9 -5.29 -21.30 28.38
CA ALA A 9 -4.26 -20.48 28.98
C ALA A 9 -4.74 -19.85 30.31
N LYS A 10 -3.84 -19.79 31.31
CA LYS A 10 -4.12 -19.27 32.66
C LYS A 10 -3.36 -17.99 32.97
N GLY A 11 -2.56 -17.48 32.01
CA GLY A 11 -1.76 -16.27 32.19
C GLY A 11 -2.58 -15.00 32.02
N ASP A 12 -2.07 -13.90 32.55
CA ASP A 12 -2.67 -12.56 32.40
C ASP A 12 -2.50 -11.98 30.99
N TYR A 13 -1.61 -12.57 30.21
CA TYR A 13 -1.33 -12.21 28.82
C TYR A 13 -1.35 -13.43 27.92
N TYR A 14 -1.88 -13.28 26.72
CA TYR A 14 -1.82 -14.28 25.66
C TYR A 14 -0.76 -13.88 24.65
N LEU A 15 0.20 -14.76 24.43
CA LEU A 15 1.19 -14.65 23.38
C LEU A 15 0.82 -15.58 22.21
N PHE A 16 0.50 -14.99 21.06
CA PHE A 16 0.38 -15.70 19.80
C PHE A 16 1.74 -15.65 19.11
N LEU A 17 2.33 -16.79 18.90
CA LEU A 17 3.69 -16.94 18.37
C LEU A 17 3.68 -18.06 17.33
N ASN A 18 4.15 -17.77 16.12
CA ASN A 18 4.34 -18.77 15.10
C ASN A 18 5.52 -19.70 15.47
N ASP A 19 5.44 -20.96 15.05
CA ASP A 19 6.47 -21.98 15.27
C ASP A 19 7.74 -21.78 14.44
N ASP A 20 7.71 -20.87 13.48
CA ASP A 20 8.83 -20.48 12.61
C ASP A 20 9.44 -19.12 12.98
N ILE A 21 9.27 -18.68 14.24
CA ILE A 21 9.94 -17.50 14.80
C ILE A 21 11.28 -17.92 15.44
N GLU A 22 12.33 -17.18 15.12
CA GLU A 22 13.65 -17.28 15.73
C GLU A 22 13.91 -16.08 16.64
N ILE A 23 14.17 -16.36 17.92
CA ILE A 23 14.41 -15.35 18.95
C ILE A 23 15.86 -14.88 18.88
N ILE A 24 16.09 -13.57 18.89
CA ILE A 24 17.42 -12.97 18.84
C ILE A 24 17.84 -12.43 20.21
N ASN A 25 16.91 -11.77 20.92
CA ASN A 25 17.19 -11.07 22.18
C ASN A 25 16.59 -11.81 23.38
N GLU A 26 17.33 -11.98 24.46
CA GLU A 26 16.86 -12.68 25.66
C GLU A 26 15.67 -11.99 26.34
N GLU A 27 15.65 -10.66 26.42
CA GLU A 27 14.63 -9.86 27.13
C GLU A 27 13.40 -9.48 26.25
N TRP A 28 13.20 -10.14 25.12
CA TRP A 28 12.17 -9.76 24.17
C TRP A 28 10.76 -9.80 24.75
N LEU A 29 10.47 -10.82 25.55
CA LEU A 29 9.14 -11.02 26.12
C LEU A 29 8.83 -10.00 27.20
N GLU A 30 9.77 -9.76 28.12
CA GLU A 30 9.65 -8.76 29.19
C GLU A 30 9.43 -7.37 28.62
N ARG A 31 10.11 -7.04 27.54
CA ARG A 31 9.91 -5.75 26.83
C ARG A 31 8.52 -5.65 26.22
N MET A 32 7.97 -6.72 25.67
CA MET A 32 6.60 -6.73 25.16
C MET A 32 5.58 -6.63 26.30
N VAL A 33 5.77 -7.36 27.40
CA VAL A 33 4.88 -7.34 28.58
C VAL A 33 4.84 -5.93 29.18
N GLY A 34 6.00 -5.30 29.41
CA GLY A 34 6.05 -3.93 29.96
C GLY A 34 5.25 -2.91 29.16
N HIS A 35 5.10 -3.10 27.83
CA HIS A 35 4.22 -2.27 27.00
C HIS A 35 2.74 -2.67 27.10
N ALA A 36 2.47 -3.99 27.18
CA ALA A 36 1.12 -4.52 27.27
C ALA A 36 0.44 -4.22 28.63
N GLU A 37 1.21 -3.90 29.66
CA GLU A 37 0.71 -3.42 30.97
C GLU A 37 0.00 -2.07 30.89
N LEU A 38 0.35 -1.24 29.91
CA LEU A 38 -0.27 0.08 29.75
C LEU A 38 -1.77 -0.08 29.45
N GLU A 39 -2.59 0.63 30.21
CA GLU A 39 -4.06 0.50 30.14
C GLU A 39 -4.62 0.71 28.73
N HIS A 40 -4.07 1.68 28.01
CA HIS A 40 -4.51 2.07 26.67
C HIS A 40 -3.97 1.19 25.55
N VAL A 41 -3.03 0.25 25.82
CA VAL A 41 -2.43 -0.62 24.80
C VAL A 41 -3.29 -1.88 24.61
N GLY A 42 -3.65 -2.20 23.38
CA GLY A 42 -4.37 -3.40 22.98
C GLY A 42 -3.42 -4.56 22.70
N ALA A 43 -2.92 -4.64 21.48
CA ALA A 43 -1.96 -5.65 21.06
C ALA A 43 -0.54 -5.06 20.97
N VAL A 44 0.45 -5.84 21.37
CA VAL A 44 1.87 -5.52 21.22
C VAL A 44 2.50 -6.55 20.26
N GLY A 45 3.09 -6.06 19.17
CA GLY A 45 3.86 -6.87 18.22
C GLY A 45 5.36 -6.65 18.34
N ALA A 46 6.13 -7.59 17.80
CA ALA A 46 7.57 -7.47 17.62
C ALA A 46 7.91 -7.00 16.20
N LYS A 47 9.07 -6.38 16.02
CA LYS A 47 9.67 -6.20 14.70
C LYS A 47 10.11 -7.55 14.16
N LEU A 48 9.65 -7.90 12.96
CA LEU A 48 10.07 -9.13 12.28
C LEU A 48 10.95 -8.79 11.09
N LEU A 49 12.07 -9.47 10.98
CA LEU A 49 12.98 -9.41 9.84
C LEU A 49 12.95 -10.74 9.08
N TYR A 50 13.25 -10.69 7.79
CA TYR A 50 13.52 -11.91 7.02
C TYR A 50 14.80 -12.58 7.52
N PRO A 51 14.83 -13.93 7.62
CA PRO A 51 15.97 -14.67 8.14
C PRO A 51 17.27 -14.32 7.42
N ASN A 52 18.37 -14.30 8.20
CA ASN A 52 19.71 -13.99 7.70
C ASN A 52 19.80 -12.68 6.87
N SER A 53 18.92 -11.73 7.17
CA SER A 53 18.89 -10.45 6.46
C SER A 53 18.51 -9.31 7.39
N LYS A 54 18.75 -8.08 6.94
CA LYS A 54 18.28 -6.87 7.59
C LYS A 54 17.01 -6.32 6.92
N LYS A 55 16.32 -7.13 6.14
CA LYS A 55 15.10 -6.71 5.46
C LYS A 55 13.90 -6.82 6.38
N ILE A 56 13.17 -5.74 6.49
CA ILE A 56 11.94 -5.66 7.27
C ILE A 56 10.89 -6.59 6.64
N GLN A 57 10.29 -7.45 7.47
CA GLN A 57 9.10 -8.21 7.13
C GLN A 57 7.86 -7.58 7.78
N HIS A 58 7.96 -7.17 9.04
CA HIS A 58 6.90 -6.53 9.80
C HIS A 58 7.45 -5.52 10.79
N ILE A 59 6.86 -4.32 10.78
CA ILE A 59 7.00 -3.28 11.82
C ILE A 59 5.67 -2.60 12.11
N GLY A 60 4.57 -3.23 11.74
CA GLY A 60 3.20 -2.73 11.77
C GLY A 60 2.54 -2.82 10.41
N VAL A 61 1.24 -2.77 10.41
CA VAL A 61 0.40 -2.82 9.22
C VAL A 61 -0.40 -1.53 9.12
N ILE A 62 -0.39 -0.92 7.95
CA ILE A 62 -1.23 0.22 7.57
C ILE A 62 -2.34 -0.22 6.64
N ASN A 63 -3.43 0.53 6.62
CA ASN A 63 -4.59 0.24 5.77
C ASN A 63 -4.74 1.32 4.70
N ILE A 64 -4.30 1.00 3.50
CA ILE A 64 -4.29 1.90 2.33
C ILE A 64 -5.29 1.44 1.27
N ALA A 65 -5.32 2.07 0.09
CA ALA A 65 -6.34 1.86 -0.94
C ALA A 65 -6.56 0.37 -1.34
N ASN A 66 -5.49 -0.42 -1.34
CA ASN A 66 -5.55 -1.85 -1.67
C ASN A 66 -5.79 -2.76 -0.44
N GLY A 67 -6.01 -2.19 0.72
CA GLY A 67 -6.23 -2.90 1.98
C GLY A 67 -5.03 -2.92 2.92
N PRO A 68 -5.08 -3.76 3.96
CA PRO A 68 -4.01 -3.88 4.94
C PRO A 68 -2.72 -4.39 4.32
N VAL A 69 -1.60 -3.72 4.62
CA VAL A 69 -0.27 -4.05 4.10
C VAL A 69 0.82 -3.76 5.13
N HIS A 70 1.84 -4.60 5.19
CA HIS A 70 2.98 -4.39 6.07
C HIS A 70 3.78 -3.15 5.65
N ALA A 71 4.01 -2.24 6.59
CA ALA A 71 4.78 -1.03 6.36
C ALA A 71 6.26 -1.37 6.10
N PHE A 72 6.87 -0.70 5.12
CA PHE A 72 8.28 -0.84 4.72
C PHE A 72 8.73 -2.28 4.43
N ILE A 73 7.82 -3.18 4.05
CA ILE A 73 8.17 -4.57 3.73
C ILE A 73 9.29 -4.65 2.69
N GLY A 74 10.33 -5.43 2.97
CA GLY A 74 11.50 -5.61 2.10
C GLY A 74 12.53 -4.48 2.14
N TYR A 75 12.30 -3.41 2.88
CA TYR A 75 13.26 -2.31 3.09
C TYR A 75 14.36 -2.74 4.05
N ASN A 76 15.56 -2.14 3.92
CA ASN A 76 16.67 -2.45 4.82
C ASN A 76 16.52 -1.70 6.15
N ASP A 77 16.46 -2.41 7.27
CA ASP A 77 16.29 -1.83 8.60
C ASP A 77 17.48 -0.98 9.08
N ASP A 78 18.66 -1.07 8.47
CA ASP A 78 19.79 -0.18 8.83
C ASP A 78 19.48 1.29 8.53
N ASN A 79 18.61 1.58 7.56
CA ASN A 79 18.20 2.93 7.24
C ASN A 79 17.11 3.44 8.20
N ILE A 80 16.95 4.76 8.24
CA ILE A 80 15.88 5.43 8.98
C ILE A 80 14.80 5.86 7.99
N TYR A 81 13.55 5.46 8.23
CA TYR A 81 12.41 5.78 7.38
C TYR A 81 11.40 6.64 8.11
N TYR A 82 10.82 7.59 7.40
CA TYR A 82 9.72 8.44 7.86
C TYR A 82 9.82 8.81 9.34
N PHE A 83 10.79 9.68 9.68
CA PHE A 83 11.05 10.17 11.04
C PHE A 83 11.29 9.05 12.08
N GLY A 84 11.92 7.96 11.68
CA GLY A 84 12.29 6.87 12.60
C GLY A 84 11.18 5.83 12.83
N ARG A 85 10.16 5.74 11.96
CA ARG A 85 9.06 4.76 12.10
C ARG A 85 9.53 3.32 12.28
N ASN A 86 10.67 2.95 11.71
CA ASN A 86 11.26 1.62 11.88
C ASN A 86 12.24 1.52 13.05
N LYS A 87 12.42 2.57 13.86
CA LYS A 87 13.43 2.60 14.95
C LYS A 87 12.84 2.85 16.33
N ILE A 88 11.71 3.53 16.40
CA ILE A 88 11.03 3.86 17.65
C ILE A 88 9.61 3.30 17.64
N ASP A 89 9.04 3.12 18.82
CA ASP A 89 7.71 2.55 18.97
C ASP A 89 6.63 3.52 18.52
N TYR A 90 5.65 3.00 17.78
CA TYR A 90 4.51 3.76 17.29
C TYR A 90 3.21 2.98 17.43
N ASN A 91 2.10 3.71 17.45
CA ASN A 91 0.78 3.13 17.30
C ASN A 91 0.53 2.74 15.83
N TRP A 92 0.07 1.53 15.64
CA TRP A 92 -0.29 0.96 14.35
C TRP A 92 -1.75 0.53 14.35
N LEU A 93 -2.36 0.51 13.18
CA LEU A 93 -3.70 -0.04 13.08
C LEU A 93 -3.71 -1.54 13.39
N VAL A 94 -2.66 -2.26 12.94
CA VAL A 94 -2.56 -3.71 13.10
C VAL A 94 -1.13 -4.13 13.42
N VAL A 95 -1.00 -5.16 14.25
CA VAL A 95 0.21 -5.98 14.44
C VAL A 95 -0.09 -7.41 14.02
N THR A 96 0.91 -8.13 13.50
CA THR A 96 0.70 -9.50 13.00
C THR A 96 0.67 -10.54 14.13
N ALA A 97 -0.21 -11.53 14.02
CA ALA A 97 -0.26 -12.65 14.95
C ALA A 97 0.93 -13.62 14.83
N ALA A 98 1.86 -13.38 13.90
CA ALA A 98 3.13 -14.14 13.88
C ALA A 98 3.93 -13.95 15.18
N CYS A 99 3.85 -12.75 15.81
CA CYS A 99 4.28 -12.49 17.18
C CYS A 99 3.43 -11.35 17.75
N MET A 100 2.41 -11.69 18.54
CA MET A 100 1.45 -10.76 19.12
C MET A 100 1.20 -11.09 20.58
N LEU A 101 1.38 -10.12 21.46
CA LEU A 101 1.04 -10.21 22.88
C LEU A 101 -0.20 -9.34 23.15
N VAL A 102 -1.18 -9.89 23.87
CA VAL A 102 -2.41 -9.19 24.24
C VAL A 102 -2.76 -9.51 25.69
N ASN A 103 -3.18 -8.51 26.47
CA ASN A 103 -3.71 -8.75 27.80
C ASN A 103 -4.98 -9.62 27.70
N ALA A 104 -5.08 -10.67 28.54
CA ALA A 104 -6.15 -11.66 28.50
C ALA A 104 -7.56 -11.04 28.66
N ALA A 105 -7.70 -10.09 29.58
CA ALA A 105 -8.99 -9.41 29.80
C ALA A 105 -9.41 -8.58 28.56
N LYS A 106 -8.45 -7.88 27.92
CA LYS A 106 -8.71 -7.11 26.69
C LYS A 106 -9.05 -8.00 25.50
N PHE A 107 -8.34 -9.14 25.34
CA PHE A 107 -8.64 -10.14 24.32
C PHE A 107 -10.05 -10.72 24.49
N ASN A 108 -10.42 -11.09 25.73
CA ASN A 108 -11.74 -11.63 26.04
C ASN A 108 -12.85 -10.57 25.87
N LYS A 109 -12.58 -9.31 26.22
CA LYS A 109 -13.53 -8.20 26.04
C LYS A 109 -13.93 -8.01 24.57
N VAL A 110 -13.02 -8.27 23.65
CA VAL A 110 -13.31 -8.21 22.20
C VAL A 110 -13.66 -9.58 21.60
N ASN A 111 -13.94 -10.60 22.40
CA ASN A 111 -14.35 -11.95 22.00
C ASN A 111 -13.30 -12.74 21.18
N GLY A 112 -12.02 -12.49 21.39
CA GLY A 112 -10.94 -13.25 20.74
C GLY A 112 -10.88 -13.10 19.22
N PHE A 113 -10.31 -14.09 18.52
CA PHE A 113 -10.27 -14.10 17.05
C PHE A 113 -11.65 -14.42 16.45
N ASN A 114 -11.97 -13.78 15.35
CA ASN A 114 -13.15 -14.11 14.56
C ASN A 114 -12.95 -15.41 13.78
N GLU A 115 -13.78 -16.42 14.07
CA GLU A 115 -13.65 -17.76 13.47
C GLU A 115 -14.18 -17.83 12.04
N ASP A 116 -14.94 -16.82 11.57
CA ASP A 116 -15.39 -16.70 10.19
C ASP A 116 -14.26 -16.22 9.25
N MET A 117 -13.07 -15.90 9.79
CA MET A 117 -11.88 -15.50 9.04
C MET A 117 -10.73 -16.52 9.27
N PRO A 118 -10.81 -17.70 8.64
CA PRO A 118 -9.95 -18.82 9.04
C PRO A 118 -8.49 -18.73 8.59
N VAL A 119 -8.17 -17.87 7.61
CA VAL A 119 -6.84 -17.90 6.99
C VAL A 119 -6.17 -16.53 6.90
N ALA A 120 -6.80 -15.53 6.28
CA ALA A 120 -6.24 -14.20 6.14
C ALA A 120 -7.02 -13.19 6.99
N TYR A 121 -6.35 -12.10 7.34
CA TYR A 121 -6.95 -10.96 8.03
C TYR A 121 -7.57 -11.25 9.41
N ASN A 122 -7.34 -12.40 10.01
CA ASN A 122 -7.84 -12.72 11.34
C ASN A 122 -7.16 -11.85 12.42
N ASP A 123 -5.86 -11.61 12.31
CA ASP A 123 -5.11 -10.68 13.14
C ASP A 123 -5.48 -9.21 12.87
N VAL A 124 -5.74 -8.88 11.61
CA VAL A 124 -6.22 -7.55 11.20
C VAL A 124 -7.57 -7.25 11.84
N GLU A 125 -8.50 -8.19 11.77
CA GLU A 125 -9.85 -8.06 12.31
C GLU A 125 -9.84 -7.92 13.83
N LEU A 126 -9.05 -8.74 14.54
CA LEU A 126 -8.85 -8.61 15.98
C LEU A 126 -8.31 -7.22 16.35
N CYS A 127 -7.28 -6.76 15.64
CA CYS A 127 -6.69 -5.44 15.85
C CYS A 127 -7.69 -4.30 15.58
N PHE A 128 -8.55 -4.44 14.58
CA PHE A 128 -9.62 -3.46 14.32
C PHE A 128 -10.59 -3.37 15.51
N ARG A 129 -11.03 -4.51 16.06
CA ARG A 129 -11.90 -4.51 17.25
C ARG A 129 -11.21 -3.94 18.49
N LEU A 130 -9.92 -4.17 18.67
CA LEU A 130 -9.16 -3.54 19.75
C LEU A 130 -9.16 -2.00 19.59
N VAL A 131 -8.95 -1.49 18.37
CA VAL A 131 -9.00 -0.03 18.11
C VAL A 131 -10.41 0.51 18.28
N GLU A 132 -11.44 -0.18 17.83
CA GLU A 132 -12.84 0.19 18.05
C GLU A 132 -13.22 0.19 19.53
N ALA A 133 -12.61 -0.67 20.34
CA ALA A 133 -12.75 -0.70 21.79
C ALA A 133 -11.96 0.39 22.54
N GLY A 134 -11.22 1.25 21.80
CA GLY A 134 -10.48 2.40 22.33
C GLY A 134 -9.01 2.10 22.69
N TYR A 135 -8.48 0.94 22.31
CA TYR A 135 -7.08 0.59 22.53
C TYR A 135 -6.19 0.97 21.34
N TYR A 136 -4.87 1.00 21.59
CA TYR A 136 -3.84 1.23 20.59
C TYR A 136 -3.01 -0.04 20.41
N ASN A 137 -2.77 -0.45 19.16
CA ASN A 137 -1.84 -1.53 18.87
C ASN A 137 -0.45 -0.95 18.61
N VAL A 138 0.58 -1.56 19.18
CA VAL A 138 1.96 -1.04 19.17
C VAL A 138 2.93 -2.10 18.68
N VAL A 139 3.91 -1.72 17.87
CA VAL A 139 5.08 -2.57 17.60
C VAL A 139 6.26 -2.06 18.39
N ARG A 140 6.89 -2.97 19.16
CA ARG A 140 8.15 -2.75 19.85
C ARG A 140 9.30 -2.89 18.87
N ASN A 141 9.84 -1.77 18.41
CA ASN A 141 10.91 -1.78 17.41
C ASN A 141 12.29 -2.18 17.97
N ASP A 142 12.45 -2.23 19.28
CA ASP A 142 13.62 -2.77 19.98
C ASP A 142 13.54 -4.29 20.25
N VAL A 143 12.38 -4.90 20.04
CA VAL A 143 12.17 -6.35 20.04
C VAL A 143 12.26 -6.85 18.61
N ILE A 144 13.39 -7.43 18.24
CA ILE A 144 13.69 -7.87 16.89
C ILE A 144 13.76 -9.41 16.86
N LEU A 145 12.98 -10.03 15.97
CA LEU A 145 12.93 -11.48 15.78
C LEU A 145 13.08 -11.80 14.29
N TYR A 146 13.55 -12.99 13.94
CA TYR A 146 13.46 -13.51 12.57
C TYR A 146 12.19 -14.34 12.41
N HIS A 147 11.53 -14.21 11.27
CA HIS A 147 10.37 -15.00 10.91
C HIS A 147 10.61 -15.71 9.57
N HIS A 148 10.68 -17.03 9.61
CA HIS A 148 11.00 -17.93 8.49
C HIS A 148 9.79 -18.18 7.58
N GLU A 149 9.04 -17.11 7.26
CA GLU A 149 7.78 -17.14 6.51
C GLU A 149 7.85 -18.03 5.25
N SER A 150 6.73 -18.64 4.90
CA SER A 150 6.48 -19.37 3.66
C SER A 150 6.99 -20.81 3.57
N VAL A 151 7.54 -21.38 4.62
CA VAL A 151 7.93 -22.80 4.60
C VAL A 151 6.69 -23.69 4.49
N SER A 152 5.59 -23.31 5.15
CA SER A 152 4.35 -24.11 5.21
C SER A 152 3.21 -23.57 4.34
N ARG A 153 3.04 -22.25 4.19
CA ARG A 153 1.85 -21.64 3.56
C ARG A 153 2.00 -21.31 2.07
N GLY A 154 3.21 -20.94 1.63
CA GLY A 154 3.47 -20.47 0.27
C GLY A 154 2.81 -19.11 -0.05
N ASN A 155 3.04 -18.58 -1.26
CA ASN A 155 2.57 -17.25 -1.66
C ASN A 155 1.12 -17.31 -2.17
N ASP A 156 0.21 -16.59 -1.52
CA ASP A 156 -1.23 -16.53 -1.85
C ASP A 156 -1.50 -15.90 -3.22
N LEU A 157 -0.60 -15.07 -3.74
CA LEU A 157 -0.74 -14.44 -5.06
C LEU A 157 -0.41 -15.38 -6.23
N LYS A 158 0.22 -16.54 -5.98
CA LYS A 158 0.59 -17.51 -7.03
C LYS A 158 -0.54 -18.44 -7.47
N SER A 159 -1.67 -18.46 -6.76
CA SER A 159 -2.81 -19.34 -7.06
C SER A 159 -4.09 -18.53 -7.18
N GLU A 160 -4.80 -18.64 -8.31
CA GLU A 160 -6.06 -17.95 -8.52
C GLU A 160 -7.10 -18.28 -7.43
N LYS A 161 -7.14 -19.54 -6.96
CA LYS A 161 -8.04 -19.96 -5.87
C LYS A 161 -7.70 -19.26 -4.55
N LYS A 162 -6.40 -19.15 -4.22
CA LYS A 162 -5.94 -18.47 -3.01
C LYS A 162 -6.20 -16.96 -3.10
N PHE A 163 -5.97 -16.36 -4.26
CA PHE A 163 -6.25 -14.95 -4.51
C PHE A 163 -7.75 -14.63 -4.38
N LYS A 164 -8.63 -15.43 -4.98
CA LYS A 164 -10.10 -15.25 -4.83
C LYS A 164 -10.55 -15.35 -3.37
N ARG A 165 -9.96 -16.29 -2.60
CA ARG A 165 -10.23 -16.38 -1.16
C ARG A 165 -9.77 -15.12 -0.42
N LEU A 166 -8.53 -14.67 -0.66
CA LEU A 166 -7.99 -13.46 -0.05
C LEU A 166 -8.89 -12.24 -0.29
N MET A 167 -9.38 -12.06 -1.53
CA MET A 167 -10.30 -10.98 -1.87
C MET A 167 -11.67 -11.13 -1.19
N ALA A 168 -12.16 -12.35 -1.03
CA ALA A 168 -13.43 -12.61 -0.33
C ALA A 168 -13.31 -12.30 1.16
N GLU A 169 -12.22 -12.71 1.81
CA GLU A 169 -11.94 -12.42 3.22
C GLU A 169 -11.73 -10.91 3.43
N GLN A 170 -11.03 -10.20 2.52
CA GLN A 170 -10.91 -8.74 2.58
C GLN A 170 -12.27 -8.03 2.46
N LYS A 171 -13.13 -8.50 1.54
CA LYS A 171 -14.49 -7.96 1.39
C LYS A 171 -15.31 -8.19 2.67
N HIS A 172 -15.15 -9.35 3.30
CA HIS A 172 -15.82 -9.68 4.56
C HIS A 172 -15.33 -8.78 5.70
N LEU A 173 -14.00 -8.58 5.82
CA LEU A 173 -13.38 -7.66 6.77
C LEU A 173 -14.02 -6.27 6.71
N TYR A 174 -14.12 -5.66 5.52
CA TYR A 174 -14.70 -4.32 5.38
C TYR A 174 -16.25 -4.28 5.46
N LYS A 175 -16.90 -5.43 5.34
CA LYS A 175 -18.34 -5.53 5.68
C LYS A 175 -18.56 -5.47 7.19
N LEU A 176 -17.67 -6.10 7.97
CA LEU A 176 -17.70 -6.04 9.44
C LEU A 176 -17.26 -4.67 9.97
N HIS A 177 -16.23 -4.08 9.35
CA HIS A 177 -15.58 -2.84 9.77
C HIS A 177 -15.60 -1.77 8.67
N PRO A 178 -16.76 -1.22 8.30
CA PRO A 178 -16.89 -0.26 7.19
C PRO A 178 -16.15 1.05 7.47
N TYR A 179 -15.93 1.40 8.73
CA TYR A 179 -15.17 2.59 9.13
C TYR A 179 -13.74 2.57 8.64
N PHE A 180 -13.09 1.39 8.62
CA PHE A 180 -11.70 1.27 8.20
C PHE A 180 -11.53 1.11 6.68
N LYS A 181 -12.60 1.00 5.91
CA LYS A 181 -12.47 0.91 4.45
C LYS A 181 -11.79 2.17 3.90
N ASN A 182 -10.59 2.00 3.32
CA ASN A 182 -9.74 3.09 2.81
C ASN A 182 -9.40 4.16 3.88
N LYS A 183 -9.36 3.77 5.15
CA LYS A 183 -9.08 4.67 6.26
C LYS A 183 -8.21 3.98 7.30
N ASP A 184 -7.18 4.70 7.75
CA ASP A 184 -6.30 4.29 8.84
C ASP A 184 -6.14 5.50 9.78
N PRO A 185 -6.53 5.39 11.06
CA PRO A 185 -6.43 6.51 12.01
C PRO A 185 -4.98 6.88 12.35
N PHE A 186 -4.01 5.98 12.10
CA PHE A 186 -2.60 6.17 12.38
C PHE A 186 -1.76 6.49 11.13
N TYR A 187 -2.42 6.63 9.96
CA TYR A 187 -1.77 6.93 8.69
C TYR A 187 -2.34 8.21 8.09
N SER A 188 -1.49 9.22 7.91
CA SER A 188 -1.93 10.51 7.39
C SER A 188 -2.48 10.40 5.97
N SER A 189 -3.61 11.05 5.73
CA SER A 189 -4.18 11.17 4.38
C SER A 189 -3.31 12.00 3.41
N ASN A 190 -2.24 12.65 3.90
CA ASN A 190 -1.24 13.34 3.08
C ASN A 190 -0.17 12.38 2.54
N LEU A 191 -0.15 11.14 3.01
CA LEU A 191 0.75 10.11 2.54
C LEU A 191 0.10 9.27 1.45
N THR A 192 0.94 8.59 0.66
CA THR A 192 0.49 7.78 -0.47
C THR A 192 -0.45 6.65 -0.03
N GLN A 193 -1.49 6.43 -0.81
CA GLN A 193 -2.42 5.31 -0.62
C GLN A 193 -2.06 4.09 -1.50
N HIS A 194 -0.92 4.13 -2.20
CA HIS A 194 -0.55 3.14 -3.21
C HIS A 194 0.75 2.37 -2.90
N ALA A 195 1.49 2.80 -1.87
CA ALA A 195 2.72 2.15 -1.42
C ALA A 195 2.84 2.19 0.11
N PRO A 196 3.41 1.15 0.74
CA PRO A 196 3.53 1.07 2.20
C PRO A 196 4.82 1.72 2.73
N ASP A 197 5.26 2.82 2.13
CA ASP A 197 6.57 3.45 2.36
C ASP A 197 6.49 4.85 2.98
N PHE A 198 5.28 5.31 3.33
CA PHE A 198 5.04 6.64 3.91
C PHE A 198 5.52 7.80 3.02
N SER A 199 5.68 7.58 1.73
CA SER A 199 5.97 8.65 0.80
C SER A 199 4.78 9.63 0.71
N TYR A 200 5.08 10.84 0.28
CA TYR A 200 4.09 11.89 0.21
C TYR A 200 3.01 11.61 -0.86
N ASN A 201 1.76 11.93 -0.57
CA ASN A 201 0.66 11.81 -1.53
C ASN A 201 0.69 12.98 -2.52
N MET A 202 1.51 12.85 -3.56
CA MET A 202 1.64 13.84 -4.63
C MET A 202 0.31 14.16 -5.35
N MET A 203 -0.70 13.27 -5.22
CA MET A 203 -2.02 13.53 -5.80
C MET A 203 -2.79 14.64 -5.10
N LYS A 204 -2.51 14.90 -3.81
CA LYS A 204 -3.17 15.99 -3.06
C LYS A 204 -2.62 17.37 -3.37
N GLU A 205 -1.35 17.50 -3.74
CA GLU A 205 -0.76 18.78 -4.11
C GLU A 205 -1.25 19.31 -5.46
N ASN A 206 -1.68 18.41 -6.34
CA ASN A 206 -2.14 18.77 -7.67
C ASN A 206 -3.66 18.99 -7.71
N ILE A 207 -4.20 19.87 -6.88
CA ILE A 207 -5.64 20.24 -6.84
C ILE A 207 -6.06 21.08 -8.07
N GLY A 208 -5.23 21.20 -9.10
CA GLY A 208 -5.59 21.82 -10.36
C GLY A 208 -6.37 20.86 -11.28
N LYS A 209 -7.42 21.35 -11.93
CA LYS A 209 -8.02 20.68 -13.08
C LYS A 209 -6.94 20.49 -14.14
N CYS A 210 -6.89 19.33 -14.79
CA CYS A 210 -6.05 19.18 -15.96
C CYS A 210 -6.55 20.15 -17.04
N VAL A 211 -5.64 20.93 -17.60
CA VAL A 211 -5.97 21.87 -18.67
C VAL A 211 -6.04 21.08 -19.97
N VAL A 212 -7.12 21.28 -20.72
CA VAL A 212 -7.32 20.73 -22.06
C VAL A 212 -7.30 21.89 -23.04
N GLU A 213 -6.38 21.85 -23.99
CA GLU A 213 -6.25 22.88 -25.03
C GLU A 213 -6.33 22.22 -26.40
N GLU A 214 -7.07 22.85 -27.32
CA GLU A 214 -7.00 22.46 -28.73
C GLU A 214 -5.59 22.73 -29.24
N CYS A 215 -4.94 21.70 -29.79
CA CYS A 215 -3.52 21.73 -30.09
C CYS A 215 -3.28 21.77 -31.60
N THR A 216 -2.74 22.87 -32.07
CA THR A 216 -2.24 23.02 -33.44
C THR A 216 -0.74 22.80 -33.55
N LYS A 217 -0.06 22.62 -32.39
CA LYS A 217 1.38 22.45 -32.34
C LYS A 217 1.78 21.07 -32.86
N GLU A 218 2.76 21.03 -33.75
CA GLU A 218 3.41 19.79 -34.15
C GLU A 218 4.41 19.32 -33.07
N PHE A 219 4.34 18.04 -32.78
CA PHE A 219 5.28 17.35 -31.89
C PHE A 219 6.23 16.49 -32.71
N ASP A 220 7.49 16.47 -32.28
CA ASP A 220 8.47 15.53 -32.83
C ASP A 220 8.09 14.10 -32.36
N ILE A 221 7.55 13.32 -33.27
CA ILE A 221 7.10 11.96 -33.02
C ILE A 221 8.33 11.04 -33.01
N CYS A 222 8.63 10.47 -31.85
CA CYS A 222 9.77 9.59 -31.69
C CYS A 222 9.43 8.36 -30.83
N ARG A 223 10.31 7.37 -30.77
CA ARG A 223 10.16 6.18 -29.90
C ARG A 223 10.93 6.30 -28.60
N LYS A 224 11.42 7.48 -28.25
CA LYS A 224 12.30 7.68 -27.10
C LYS A 224 11.54 7.93 -25.77
N VAL A 225 10.23 8.18 -25.82
CA VAL A 225 9.42 8.23 -24.59
C VAL A 225 8.95 6.84 -24.29
N VAL A 226 9.57 6.19 -23.31
CA VAL A 226 9.11 4.90 -22.78
C VAL A 226 7.85 5.17 -21.98
N ASN A 227 6.76 4.46 -22.24
CA ASN A 227 5.48 4.74 -21.60
C ASN A 227 4.54 3.54 -21.59
N ALA A 228 3.55 3.59 -20.69
CA ALA A 228 2.34 2.78 -20.79
C ALA A 228 1.12 3.60 -20.33
N ILE A 229 -0.03 3.30 -20.90
CA ILE A 229 -1.35 3.72 -20.42
C ILE A 229 -1.96 2.53 -19.70
N ASP A 230 -2.13 2.66 -18.39
CA ASP A 230 -2.64 1.60 -17.53
C ASP A 230 -4.17 1.56 -17.59
N ASN A 231 -4.83 2.67 -17.35
CA ASN A 231 -6.29 2.77 -17.28
C ASN A 231 -6.84 3.91 -18.13
N ILE A 232 -8.01 3.69 -18.72
CA ILE A 232 -8.82 4.69 -19.42
C ILE A 232 -10.27 4.51 -18.98
N TYR A 233 -10.85 5.55 -18.41
CA TYR A 233 -12.26 5.60 -18.02
C TYR A 233 -12.95 6.72 -18.77
N VAL A 234 -14.11 6.42 -19.35
CA VAL A 234 -14.96 7.37 -20.06
C VAL A 234 -16.34 7.32 -19.43
N GLY A 235 -16.69 8.37 -18.68
CA GLY A 235 -17.97 8.53 -17.99
C GLY A 235 -18.44 9.98 -18.11
N ASN A 236 -18.92 10.58 -17.03
CA ASN A 236 -19.22 12.01 -16.97
C ASN A 236 -17.93 12.86 -17.18
N LYS A 237 -16.80 12.31 -16.73
CA LYS A 237 -15.45 12.80 -17.02
C LYS A 237 -14.62 11.71 -17.64
N CYS A 238 -13.56 12.10 -18.32
CA CYS A 238 -12.54 11.20 -18.84
C CYS A 238 -11.36 11.15 -17.90
N ILE A 239 -10.88 9.94 -17.57
CA ILE A 239 -9.70 9.74 -16.74
C ILE A 239 -8.73 8.83 -17.50
N ILE A 240 -7.46 9.25 -17.58
CA ILE A 240 -6.37 8.46 -18.16
C ILE A 240 -5.24 8.40 -17.15
N GLU A 241 -4.81 7.19 -16.84
CA GLU A 241 -3.69 6.90 -15.95
C GLU A 241 -2.59 6.14 -16.68
N GLY A 242 -1.36 6.41 -16.30
CA GLY A 242 -0.22 5.73 -16.88
C GLY A 242 1.11 6.23 -16.33
N TRP A 243 2.16 5.97 -17.06
CA TRP A 243 3.49 6.46 -16.77
C TRP A 243 4.29 6.71 -18.05
N GLY A 244 5.32 7.54 -17.94
CA GLY A 244 6.21 7.80 -19.06
C GLY A 244 7.44 8.60 -18.67
N PHE A 245 8.56 8.37 -19.36
CA PHE A 245 9.78 9.14 -19.24
C PHE A 245 10.61 9.10 -20.53
N TYR A 246 11.46 10.10 -20.71
CA TYR A 246 12.24 10.27 -21.92
C TYR A 246 13.63 9.66 -21.81
N ASN A 247 14.01 8.84 -22.81
CA ASN A 247 15.38 8.41 -23.11
C ASN A 247 16.15 7.89 -21.90
N GLU A 248 15.60 6.88 -21.21
CA GLU A 248 16.23 6.20 -20.07
C GLU A 248 16.56 7.07 -18.85
N LYS A 249 16.31 8.37 -18.90
CA LYS A 249 16.45 9.27 -17.76
C LYS A 249 15.09 9.41 -17.08
N PRO A 250 14.91 8.87 -15.88
CA PRO A 250 13.74 9.12 -15.06
C PRO A 250 13.66 10.61 -14.80
N TYR A 251 12.46 11.13 -14.82
CA TYR A 251 12.26 12.51 -15.20
C TYR A 251 11.67 13.42 -14.12
N ASN A 252 12.20 14.64 -14.07
CA ASN A 252 11.68 15.75 -13.26
C ASN A 252 10.73 16.71 -14.02
N GLY A 253 10.22 16.37 -15.19
CA GLY A 253 9.38 17.25 -16.00
C GLY A 253 7.90 16.93 -16.01
N ASN A 254 7.13 17.74 -16.74
CA ASN A 254 5.70 17.54 -16.88
C ASN A 254 5.42 16.61 -18.05
N ILE A 255 4.72 15.51 -17.78
CA ILE A 255 4.15 14.66 -18.81
C ILE A 255 2.86 15.31 -19.27
N GLN A 256 2.61 15.30 -20.57
CA GLN A 256 1.37 15.70 -21.19
C GLN A 256 0.84 14.58 -22.06
N LEU A 257 -0.47 14.55 -22.28
CA LEU A 257 -1.08 13.65 -23.26
C LEU A 257 -1.52 14.47 -24.49
N LEU A 258 -1.18 13.97 -25.68
CA LEU A 258 -1.75 14.47 -26.93
C LEU A 258 -2.78 13.44 -27.39
N LEU A 259 -4.02 13.87 -27.49
CA LEU A 259 -5.12 13.11 -28.08
C LEU A 259 -5.30 13.60 -29.52
N LYS A 260 -5.08 12.74 -30.50
CA LYS A 260 -5.12 13.09 -31.92
C LYS A 260 -6.15 12.26 -32.68
N SER A 261 -7.08 12.94 -33.32
CA SER A 261 -7.98 12.38 -34.37
C SER A 261 -7.56 12.88 -35.75
N ASP A 262 -8.31 12.53 -36.77
CA ASP A 262 -8.05 12.98 -38.14
C ASP A 262 -8.24 14.51 -38.29
N ASN A 263 -9.18 15.09 -37.51
CA ASN A 263 -9.57 16.47 -37.70
C ASN A 263 -9.17 17.40 -36.54
N LYS A 264 -8.93 16.83 -35.34
CA LYS A 264 -8.66 17.62 -34.15
C LYS A 264 -7.60 16.98 -33.26
N SER A 265 -6.88 17.82 -32.55
CA SER A 265 -5.90 17.39 -31.56
C SER A 265 -6.09 18.19 -30.27
N TYR A 266 -5.95 17.51 -29.13
CA TYR A 266 -6.03 18.12 -27.81
C TYR A 266 -4.77 17.79 -27.00
N LEU A 267 -4.17 18.81 -26.42
CA LEU A 267 -3.07 18.66 -25.47
C LEU A 267 -3.64 18.76 -24.06
N ILE A 268 -3.34 17.75 -23.24
CA ILE A 268 -3.87 17.65 -21.89
C ILE A 268 -2.71 17.63 -20.92
N THR A 269 -2.72 18.54 -19.95
CA THR A 269 -1.78 18.50 -18.83
C THR A 269 -2.10 17.34 -17.93
N THR A 270 -1.07 16.75 -17.33
CA THR A 270 -1.25 15.63 -16.38
C THR A 270 -0.78 16.03 -14.99
N ARG A 271 -1.31 15.35 -14.00
CA ARG A 271 -0.82 15.39 -12.62
C ARG A 271 0.12 14.21 -12.39
N LYS A 272 1.21 14.43 -11.67
CA LYS A 272 2.13 13.35 -11.29
C LYS A 272 1.52 12.45 -10.25
N ILE A 273 1.78 11.16 -10.37
CA ILE A 273 1.50 10.16 -9.34
C ILE A 273 2.77 9.38 -9.04
N PHE A 274 2.97 9.06 -7.77
CA PHE A 274 4.09 8.24 -7.33
C PHE A 274 3.80 6.77 -7.63
N ARG A 275 4.78 6.06 -8.22
CA ARG A 275 4.67 4.68 -8.70
C ARG A 275 5.90 3.88 -8.25
N SER A 276 5.87 3.37 -7.02
CA SER A 276 6.97 2.56 -6.47
C SER A 276 7.27 1.29 -7.28
N ASP A 277 6.26 0.73 -7.95
CA ASP A 277 6.40 -0.41 -8.85
C ASP A 277 7.34 -0.12 -10.03
N LEU A 278 7.38 1.13 -10.52
CA LEU A 278 8.29 1.51 -11.61
C LEU A 278 9.75 1.52 -11.17
N ALA A 279 10.04 1.90 -9.93
CA ALA A 279 11.41 1.83 -9.40
C ALA A 279 11.93 0.38 -9.41
N ILE A 280 11.06 -0.57 -9.06
CA ILE A 280 11.39 -2.01 -9.07
C ILE A 280 11.53 -2.50 -10.52
N HIS A 281 10.56 -2.19 -11.38
CA HIS A 281 10.54 -2.63 -12.78
C HIS A 281 11.76 -2.14 -13.57
N PHE A 282 12.17 -0.90 -13.35
CA PHE A 282 13.32 -0.29 -14.03
C PHE A 282 14.64 -0.46 -13.25
N LYS A 283 14.78 -1.53 -12.43
CA LYS A 283 16.01 -1.90 -11.71
C LYS A 283 16.59 -0.73 -10.90
N ARG A 284 15.71 -0.03 -10.18
CA ARG A 284 16.05 1.11 -9.33
C ARG A 284 16.67 2.30 -10.09
N LYS A 285 16.27 2.57 -11.32
CA LYS A 285 16.59 3.86 -11.97
C LYS A 285 16.03 4.99 -11.10
N PRO A 286 16.89 5.88 -10.56
CA PRO A 286 16.43 6.95 -9.68
C PRO A 286 15.39 7.82 -10.39
N GLY A 287 14.24 8.09 -9.74
CA GLY A 287 13.17 8.93 -10.26
C GLY A 287 12.15 8.20 -11.16
N ALA A 288 12.31 6.89 -11.43
CA ALA A 288 11.29 6.13 -12.17
C ALA A 288 9.93 6.15 -11.44
N GLU A 289 9.95 6.13 -10.11
CA GLU A 289 8.79 6.26 -9.24
C GLU A 289 8.03 7.57 -9.42
N LEU A 290 8.68 8.63 -9.92
CA LEU A 290 8.08 9.95 -10.20
C LEU A 290 7.53 10.08 -11.62
N SER A 291 7.54 9.00 -12.39
CA SER A 291 7.14 9.01 -13.81
C SER A 291 5.68 8.64 -14.03
N GLY A 292 4.93 8.35 -12.98
CA GLY A 292 3.48 8.11 -13.05
C GLY A 292 2.71 9.41 -13.32
N PHE A 293 1.58 9.28 -14.01
CA PHE A 293 0.68 10.38 -14.26
C PHE A 293 -0.79 9.96 -14.23
N ILE A 294 -1.64 10.92 -13.91
CA ILE A 294 -3.09 10.87 -14.09
C ILE A 294 -3.57 12.17 -14.70
N CYS A 295 -4.54 12.11 -15.58
CA CYS A 295 -5.32 13.26 -15.98
C CYS A 295 -6.82 12.98 -15.86
N GLU A 296 -7.53 13.99 -15.34
CA GLU A 296 -8.99 14.01 -15.28
C GLU A 296 -9.46 15.27 -15.99
N PHE A 297 -10.32 15.11 -16.98
CA PHE A 297 -10.81 16.21 -17.80
C PHE A 297 -12.26 15.99 -18.20
N ASP A 298 -12.95 17.10 -18.49
CA ASP A 298 -14.31 17.08 -19.02
C ASP A 298 -14.31 16.52 -20.44
N LYS A 299 -15.46 16.02 -20.91
CA LYS A 299 -15.57 15.49 -22.27
C LYS A 299 -15.14 16.56 -23.30
N ILE A 300 -14.29 16.16 -24.21
CA ILE A 300 -13.97 16.87 -25.45
C ILE A 300 -14.92 16.41 -26.56
N ASP A 301 -14.76 16.91 -27.76
CA ASP A 301 -15.62 16.56 -28.91
C ASP A 301 -15.68 15.02 -29.09
N ALA A 302 -16.85 14.54 -29.48
CA ALA A 302 -17.04 13.12 -29.75
C ALA A 302 -16.13 12.66 -30.91
N GLY A 303 -15.47 11.52 -30.70
CA GLY A 303 -14.54 11.00 -31.69
C GLY A 303 -13.66 9.88 -31.14
N LYS A 304 -12.87 9.31 -32.03
CA LYS A 304 -11.82 8.35 -31.70
C LYS A 304 -10.48 9.05 -31.74
N TYR A 305 -9.76 9.05 -30.61
CA TYR A 305 -8.48 9.73 -30.49
C TYR A 305 -7.37 8.73 -30.20
N GLN A 306 -6.29 8.79 -30.97
CA GLN A 306 -5.04 8.12 -30.66
C GLN A 306 -4.34 8.86 -29.52
N ILE A 307 -3.87 8.13 -28.51
CA ILE A 307 -3.17 8.70 -27.39
C ILE A 307 -1.66 8.71 -27.66
N TYR A 308 -1.01 9.83 -27.40
CA TYR A 308 0.43 10.01 -27.36
C TYR A 308 0.85 10.50 -25.99
N VAL A 309 1.97 10.00 -25.49
CA VAL A 309 2.61 10.52 -24.26
C VAL A 309 3.70 11.47 -24.68
N CYS A 310 3.60 12.70 -24.19
CA CYS A 310 4.50 13.81 -24.51
C CYS A 310 5.41 14.10 -23.32
N CYS A 311 6.70 14.26 -23.59
CA CYS A 311 7.72 14.57 -22.61
C CYS A 311 8.83 15.38 -23.29
N ASN A 312 9.20 16.54 -22.73
CA ASN A 312 10.24 17.42 -23.28
C ASN A 312 10.03 17.79 -24.77
N GLY A 313 8.82 18.09 -25.16
CA GLY A 313 8.49 18.45 -26.56
C GLY A 313 8.55 17.28 -27.54
N LYS A 314 8.83 16.07 -27.09
CA LYS A 314 8.79 14.84 -27.88
C LYS A 314 7.54 14.05 -27.56
N ALA A 315 6.94 13.40 -28.54
CA ALA A 315 5.75 12.57 -28.37
C ALA A 315 5.97 11.14 -28.87
N THR A 316 5.51 10.17 -28.12
CA THR A 316 5.50 8.77 -28.55
C THR A 316 4.07 8.26 -28.64
N LYS A 317 3.74 7.67 -29.80
CA LYS A 317 2.45 7.04 -30.03
C LYS A 317 2.30 5.83 -29.11
N THR A 318 1.18 5.76 -28.37
CA THR A 318 0.85 4.59 -27.54
C THR A 318 0.11 3.53 -28.37
N LYS A 319 -0.07 2.35 -27.78
CA LYS A 319 -0.95 1.31 -28.35
C LYS A 319 -2.43 1.51 -28.02
N ARG A 320 -2.77 2.57 -27.28
CA ARG A 320 -4.12 2.82 -26.76
C ARG A 320 -4.77 3.98 -27.49
N HIS A 321 -6.06 3.94 -27.56
CA HIS A 321 -6.90 5.05 -28.03
C HIS A 321 -8.06 5.24 -27.08
N ILE A 322 -8.66 6.41 -27.08
CA ILE A 322 -9.87 6.74 -26.33
C ILE A 322 -11.02 7.03 -27.31
N ILE A 323 -12.22 6.54 -27.00
CA ILE A 323 -13.44 6.84 -27.75
C ILE A 323 -14.34 7.66 -26.84
N ILE A 324 -14.72 8.85 -27.31
CA ILE A 324 -15.60 9.77 -26.61
C ILE A 324 -16.92 9.80 -27.38
N ASN A 325 -17.97 9.38 -26.71
CA ASN A 325 -19.33 9.41 -27.24
C ASN A 325 -20.01 10.73 -26.87
N LYS A 326 -21.00 11.11 -27.72
CA LYS A 326 -21.82 12.29 -27.47
C LYS A 326 -22.54 12.24 -26.13
#